data_bf66d369f5f4070968c9619fc83e9b27
#
_entry.id   bf66d369f5f4070968c9619fc83e9b27
#
_cell.length_a   1.000
_cell.length_b   1.000
_cell.length_c   1.000
_cell.angle_alpha   90.00
_cell.angle_beta   90.00
_cell.angle_gamma   90.00
#
_symmetry.space_group_name_H-M   'P 1'
#
loop_
_entity.id
_entity.type
_entity.pdbx_description
1 polymer ?
#
loop_
_entity_poly.entity_id
_entity_poly.type
_entity_poly.pdbx_seq_one_letter_code
_entity_poly.pdbx_strand_id
1 'polypeptide(L)'
;SPAMIVLVLFSIFNLTSLYAVAYGGLYGTDNWPLTQNMTQAIVDNFGLTMMIVVIYYSGEIVWRERGSGMGDIIESTPVFNAVFWVSKLFSMWAVLAVLYVIGMLFTIFFQLTKGYTNLELGLYITELFYVELLPWMWVTVLAFFIQVLSPNKYMGMLITSAYLISTLVMSQLGVEHNMWTFGNAPQVLYSDLNGYGWFLTGFNWYMLYWGALSLALSVIGYGLWQRGPESKLKDRFKLLGYQMGNTGKGLLAASLIVFIATGGYIHYNTKVLNEFTGRDESLDRQAEYERQFVQYEDANIPIVTKANALVDIYPEERRIEATAEVVVENKRDTPITRALVSIPRHTPEWHIDIPGAQVVEIIDEFNTAWLEFDEPMMPGEELAGSVSVVRDHAGFKDRGFDLMVAENGTFINNYELFPIFGFLTSLN
;
A
#
# COMPACT_ATOMS: atom_id res chain seq x y z
N SER A 1 19.57 -15.07 -22.39
CA SER A 1 18.79 -15.49 -23.54
C SER A 1 18.47 -14.29 -24.43
N PRO A 2 18.24 -14.44 -25.75
CA PRO A 2 17.86 -13.33 -26.63
C PRO A 2 16.60 -12.57 -26.11
N ALA A 3 15.63 -13.29 -25.56
CA ALA A 3 14.43 -12.70 -24.98
C ALA A 3 14.75 -11.72 -23.83
N MET A 4 15.72 -12.04 -22.98
CA MET A 4 16.15 -11.14 -21.90
C MET A 4 16.75 -9.85 -22.43
N ILE A 5 17.55 -9.94 -23.50
CA ILE A 5 18.15 -8.75 -24.12
C ILE A 5 17.05 -7.83 -24.66
N VAL A 6 16.05 -8.40 -25.34
CA VAL A 6 14.91 -7.64 -25.86
C VAL A 6 14.13 -6.96 -24.73
N LEU A 7 13.86 -7.65 -23.62
CA LEU A 7 13.16 -7.09 -22.47
C LEU A 7 13.95 -5.97 -21.78
N VAL A 8 15.28 -6.14 -21.65
CA VAL A 8 16.16 -5.09 -21.11
C VAL A 8 16.16 -3.86 -22.02
N LEU A 9 16.32 -4.06 -23.33
CA LEU A 9 16.29 -2.95 -24.30
C LEU A 9 14.93 -2.25 -24.30
N PHE A 10 13.84 -2.99 -24.21
CA PHE A 10 12.49 -2.43 -24.11
C PHE A 10 12.33 -1.58 -22.84
N SER A 11 12.80 -2.08 -21.69
CA SER A 11 12.74 -1.33 -20.43
C SER A 11 13.59 -0.06 -20.46
N ILE A 12 14.80 -0.12 -21.01
CA ILE A 12 15.67 1.04 -21.22
C ILE A 12 15.00 2.04 -22.19
N PHE A 13 14.40 1.54 -23.28
CA PHE A 13 13.68 2.40 -24.23
C PHE A 13 12.52 3.15 -23.54
N ASN A 14 11.74 2.46 -22.70
CA ASN A 14 10.70 3.11 -21.93
C ASN A 14 11.25 4.17 -20.97
N LEU A 15 12.38 3.90 -20.30
CA LEU A 15 13.06 4.91 -19.48
C LEU A 15 13.55 6.12 -20.27
N THR A 16 13.91 5.95 -21.57
CA THR A 16 14.29 7.10 -22.41
C THR A 16 13.11 8.02 -22.71
N SER A 17 11.88 7.50 -22.75
CA SER A 17 10.69 8.33 -22.91
C SER A 17 10.49 9.32 -21.77
N LEU A 18 10.97 9.00 -20.56
CA LEU A 18 11.00 9.91 -19.42
C LEU A 18 11.87 11.15 -19.67
N TYR A 19 12.90 11.04 -20.52
CA TYR A 19 13.67 12.21 -20.97
C TYR A 19 12.78 13.24 -21.64
N ALA A 20 11.81 12.81 -22.42
CA ALA A 20 10.89 13.69 -23.11
C ALA A 20 9.83 14.28 -22.14
N VAL A 21 9.41 13.51 -21.13
CA VAL A 21 8.37 13.90 -20.15
C VAL A 21 8.96 14.73 -19.02
N ALA A 22 10.18 14.43 -18.56
CA ALA A 22 10.86 15.19 -17.49
C ALA A 22 11.22 16.63 -17.92
N TYR A 23 11.23 16.91 -19.22
CA TYR A 23 11.49 18.24 -19.80
C TYR A 23 10.24 19.03 -20.17
N GLY A 24 9.07 18.48 -19.99
CA GLY A 24 7.79 19.12 -20.23
C GLY A 24 6.97 19.27 -18.97
N GLY A 25 7.58 19.57 -17.82
CA GLY A 25 6.87 19.79 -16.58
C GLY A 25 5.72 20.76 -16.71
N LEU A 26 4.75 20.71 -15.80
CA LEU A 26 3.71 21.71 -15.67
C LEU A 26 4.34 23.11 -15.81
N TYR A 27 3.89 23.88 -16.78
CA TYR A 27 4.41 25.22 -17.14
C TYR A 27 5.73 25.24 -17.94
N GLY A 28 6.18 24.12 -18.56
CA GLY A 28 7.37 24.10 -19.41
C GLY A 28 8.69 24.29 -18.64
N THR A 29 8.69 23.99 -17.34
CA THR A 29 9.89 24.05 -16.51
C THR A 29 10.56 22.68 -16.44
N ASP A 30 11.90 22.66 -16.45
CA ASP A 30 12.67 21.43 -16.25
C ASP A 30 12.60 21.00 -14.79
N ASN A 31 12.31 19.73 -14.58
CA ASN A 31 12.35 19.12 -13.24
C ASN A 31 13.77 18.62 -12.94
N TRP A 32 14.23 18.85 -11.71
CA TRP A 32 15.47 18.24 -11.25
C TRP A 32 15.34 16.71 -11.21
N PRO A 33 16.35 15.96 -11.67
CA PRO A 33 16.36 14.51 -11.65
C PRO A 33 16.69 13.98 -10.24
N LEU A 34 15.81 14.27 -9.26
CA LEU A 34 15.93 13.79 -7.90
C LEU A 34 15.93 12.25 -7.88
N THR A 35 16.64 11.65 -6.93
CA THR A 35 16.71 10.19 -6.81
C THR A 35 15.34 9.55 -6.65
N GLN A 36 14.44 10.15 -5.87
CA GLN A 36 13.05 9.72 -5.73
C GLN A 36 12.32 9.66 -7.08
N ASN A 37 12.45 10.68 -7.91
CA ASN A 37 11.82 10.68 -9.23
C ASN A 37 12.41 9.61 -10.16
N MET A 38 13.70 9.32 -10.00
CA MET A 38 14.38 8.29 -10.79
C MET A 38 13.96 6.87 -10.37
N THR A 39 13.83 6.62 -9.06
CA THR A 39 13.34 5.32 -8.57
C THR A 39 11.89 5.10 -8.98
N GLN A 40 11.02 6.10 -8.81
CA GLN A 40 9.63 6.01 -9.25
C GLN A 40 9.53 5.73 -10.75
N ALA A 41 10.34 6.38 -11.54
CA ALA A 41 10.42 6.16 -12.97
C ALA A 41 10.79 4.72 -13.34
N ILE A 42 11.72 4.11 -12.61
CA ILE A 42 12.08 2.70 -12.82
C ILE A 42 10.87 1.81 -12.48
N VAL A 43 10.22 2.05 -11.35
CA VAL A 43 9.07 1.27 -10.88
C VAL A 43 7.94 1.30 -11.90
N ASP A 44 7.55 2.50 -12.35
CA ASP A 44 6.44 2.69 -13.29
C ASP A 44 6.70 2.01 -14.65
N ASN A 45 7.96 2.01 -15.10
CA ASN A 45 8.30 1.44 -16.43
C ASN A 45 8.69 -0.04 -16.37
N PHE A 46 9.14 -0.56 -15.24
CA PHE A 46 9.60 -1.94 -15.14
C PHE A 46 8.51 -2.92 -14.70
N GLY A 47 7.38 -2.45 -14.16
CA GLY A 47 6.32 -3.32 -13.67
C GLY A 47 5.85 -4.36 -14.69
N LEU A 48 5.56 -3.93 -15.92
CA LEU A 48 5.18 -4.84 -17.03
C LEU A 48 6.31 -5.81 -17.39
N THR A 49 7.56 -5.33 -17.43
CA THR A 49 8.71 -6.18 -17.71
C THR A 49 8.91 -7.24 -16.64
N MET A 50 8.79 -6.87 -15.35
CA MET A 50 8.86 -7.80 -14.23
C MET A 50 7.79 -8.89 -14.35
N MET A 51 6.55 -8.49 -14.67
CA MET A 51 5.44 -9.43 -14.90
C MET A 51 5.76 -10.43 -16.03
N ILE A 52 6.21 -9.96 -17.18
CA ILE A 52 6.56 -10.81 -18.31
C ILE A 52 7.72 -11.74 -17.95
N VAL A 53 8.75 -11.23 -17.25
CA VAL A 53 9.90 -12.01 -16.79
C VAL A 53 9.44 -13.11 -15.85
N VAL A 54 8.60 -12.82 -14.87
CA VAL A 54 8.08 -13.82 -13.93
C VAL A 54 7.28 -14.90 -14.66
N ILE A 55 6.37 -14.53 -15.55
CA ILE A 55 5.57 -15.48 -16.31
C ILE A 55 6.44 -16.39 -17.17
N TYR A 56 7.29 -15.81 -17.99
CA TYR A 56 8.08 -16.56 -18.97
C TYR A 56 9.18 -17.40 -18.32
N TYR A 57 10.01 -16.76 -17.47
CA TYR A 57 11.17 -17.45 -16.92
C TYR A 57 10.81 -18.44 -15.81
N SER A 58 9.69 -18.30 -15.12
CA SER A 58 9.23 -19.34 -14.19
C SER A 58 9.01 -20.67 -14.91
N GLY A 59 8.40 -20.65 -16.10
CA GLY A 59 8.24 -21.84 -16.94
C GLY A 59 9.57 -22.34 -17.50
N GLU A 60 10.38 -21.46 -18.08
CA GLU A 60 11.66 -21.87 -18.66
C GLU A 60 12.64 -22.46 -17.64
N ILE A 61 12.73 -21.88 -16.45
CA ILE A 61 13.63 -22.35 -15.38
C ILE A 61 13.14 -23.67 -14.77
N VAL A 62 11.84 -23.79 -14.49
CA VAL A 62 11.29 -25.01 -13.87
C VAL A 62 11.35 -26.20 -14.81
N TRP A 63 11.07 -25.99 -16.12
CA TRP A 63 10.97 -27.06 -17.10
C TRP A 63 12.23 -27.27 -17.96
N ARG A 64 13.31 -26.55 -17.65
CA ARG A 64 14.54 -26.50 -18.48
C ARG A 64 15.16 -27.87 -18.71
N GLU A 65 15.34 -28.65 -17.65
CA GLU A 65 16.01 -29.95 -17.73
C GLU A 65 15.17 -30.95 -18.54
N ARG A 66 13.85 -30.91 -18.39
CA ARG A 66 12.95 -31.80 -19.15
C ARG A 66 12.87 -31.38 -20.60
N GLY A 67 12.81 -30.07 -20.89
CA GLY A 67 12.79 -29.54 -22.24
C GLY A 67 14.03 -29.82 -23.03
N SER A 68 15.18 -30.01 -22.38
CA SER A 68 16.47 -30.37 -23.01
C SER A 68 16.69 -31.88 -23.09
N GLY A 69 15.78 -32.74 -22.64
CA GLY A 69 15.96 -34.18 -22.57
C GLY A 69 16.96 -34.68 -21.51
N MET A 70 17.44 -33.77 -20.64
CA MET A 70 18.41 -34.09 -19.58
C MET A 70 17.75 -34.46 -18.27
N GLY A 71 16.41 -34.43 -18.21
CA GLY A 71 15.63 -34.64 -16.99
C GLY A 71 15.99 -35.94 -16.29
N ASP A 72 15.95 -37.07 -17.00
CA ASP A 72 16.21 -38.40 -16.42
C ASP A 72 17.62 -38.53 -15.85
N ILE A 73 18.62 -37.86 -16.45
CA ILE A 73 20.02 -37.90 -15.99
C ILE A 73 20.16 -37.06 -14.70
N ILE A 74 19.62 -35.85 -14.68
CA ILE A 74 19.72 -34.93 -13.55
C ILE A 74 18.89 -35.45 -12.37
N GLU A 75 17.70 -35.99 -12.64
CA GLU A 75 16.77 -36.49 -11.63
C GLU A 75 17.25 -37.81 -10.98
N SER A 76 18.14 -38.56 -11.65
CA SER A 76 18.81 -39.74 -11.09
C SER A 76 19.94 -39.40 -10.10
N THR A 77 20.39 -38.15 -10.06
CA THR A 77 21.49 -37.72 -9.15
C THR A 77 21.03 -37.73 -7.70
N PRO A 78 21.91 -38.02 -6.70
CA PRO A 78 21.54 -38.07 -5.28
C PRO A 78 21.43 -36.66 -4.64
N VAL A 79 20.86 -35.69 -5.37
CA VAL A 79 20.65 -34.31 -4.89
C VAL A 79 19.24 -34.15 -4.35
N PHE A 80 19.06 -33.49 -3.21
CA PHE A 80 17.75 -33.24 -2.63
C PHE A 80 16.90 -32.30 -3.48
N ASN A 81 15.59 -32.52 -3.53
CA ASN A 81 14.63 -31.63 -4.25
C ASN A 81 14.71 -30.18 -3.80
N ALA A 82 14.94 -29.95 -2.51
CA ALA A 82 15.09 -28.61 -1.96
C ALA A 82 16.22 -27.81 -2.64
N VAL A 83 17.33 -28.48 -3.03
CA VAL A 83 18.44 -27.82 -3.71
C VAL A 83 18.00 -27.33 -5.11
N PHE A 84 17.25 -28.13 -5.84
CA PHE A 84 16.71 -27.70 -7.15
C PHE A 84 15.72 -26.56 -7.00
N TRP A 85 14.82 -26.63 -6.01
CA TRP A 85 13.86 -25.58 -5.74
C TRP A 85 14.56 -24.27 -5.40
N VAL A 86 15.42 -24.28 -4.40
CA VAL A 86 16.10 -23.10 -3.88
C VAL A 86 17.02 -22.49 -4.95
N SER A 87 17.84 -23.29 -5.66
CA SER A 87 18.75 -22.78 -6.69
C SER A 87 18.01 -22.11 -7.83
N LYS A 88 16.87 -22.65 -8.24
CA LYS A 88 16.04 -22.07 -9.31
C LYS A 88 15.37 -20.77 -8.87
N LEU A 89 14.86 -20.71 -7.63
CA LEU A 89 14.33 -19.48 -7.06
C LEU A 89 15.39 -18.38 -6.99
N PHE A 90 16.58 -18.69 -6.43
CA PHE A 90 17.67 -17.72 -6.37
C PHE A 90 18.11 -17.24 -7.75
N SER A 91 18.14 -18.15 -8.73
CA SER A 91 18.44 -17.75 -10.12
C SER A 91 17.42 -16.76 -10.67
N MET A 92 16.14 -16.96 -10.36
CA MET A 92 15.08 -16.06 -10.79
C MET A 92 15.15 -14.70 -10.07
N TRP A 93 15.35 -14.72 -8.75
CA TRP A 93 15.52 -13.50 -7.95
C TRP A 93 16.74 -12.69 -8.42
N ALA A 94 17.84 -13.35 -8.78
CA ALA A 94 19.00 -12.70 -9.36
C ALA A 94 18.68 -12.02 -10.71
N VAL A 95 17.86 -12.65 -11.56
CA VAL A 95 17.40 -12.05 -12.82
C VAL A 95 16.60 -10.77 -12.56
N LEU A 96 15.65 -10.79 -11.62
CA LEU A 96 14.87 -9.61 -11.25
C LEU A 96 15.74 -8.50 -10.65
N ALA A 97 16.67 -8.87 -9.76
CA ALA A 97 17.62 -7.92 -9.18
C ALA A 97 18.50 -7.25 -10.24
N VAL A 98 19.00 -8.02 -11.22
CA VAL A 98 19.82 -7.48 -12.32
C VAL A 98 19.03 -6.47 -13.16
N LEU A 99 17.74 -6.67 -13.37
CA LEU A 99 16.91 -5.67 -14.06
C LEU A 99 16.89 -4.34 -13.29
N TYR A 100 16.66 -4.37 -11.96
CA TYR A 100 16.71 -3.16 -11.15
C TYR A 100 18.11 -2.52 -11.12
N VAL A 101 19.19 -3.32 -11.08
CA VAL A 101 20.56 -2.79 -11.21
C VAL A 101 20.75 -2.05 -12.54
N ILE A 102 20.25 -2.60 -13.65
CA ILE A 102 20.34 -1.95 -14.97
C ILE A 102 19.55 -0.63 -14.97
N GLY A 103 18.32 -0.63 -14.44
CA GLY A 103 17.53 0.58 -14.30
C GLY A 103 18.23 1.65 -13.45
N MET A 104 18.76 1.25 -12.30
CA MET A 104 19.52 2.11 -11.39
C MET A 104 20.75 2.72 -12.09
N LEU A 105 21.56 1.92 -12.77
CA LEU A 105 22.73 2.42 -13.47
C LEU A 105 22.36 3.39 -14.60
N PHE A 106 21.28 3.10 -15.33
CA PHE A 106 20.78 3.98 -16.37
C PHE A 106 20.31 5.31 -15.83
N THR A 107 19.53 5.34 -14.75
CA THR A 107 19.03 6.58 -14.14
C THR A 107 20.14 7.37 -13.46
N ILE A 108 21.12 6.74 -12.82
CA ILE A 108 22.34 7.40 -12.30
C ILE A 108 23.11 8.06 -13.45
N PHE A 109 23.32 7.35 -14.56
CA PHE A 109 23.96 7.92 -15.75
C PHE A 109 23.18 9.15 -16.23
N PHE A 110 21.85 9.05 -16.27
CA PHE A 110 21.00 10.20 -16.62
C PHE A 110 21.20 11.38 -15.66
N GLN A 111 21.15 11.19 -14.34
CA GLN A 111 21.38 12.24 -13.35
C GLN A 111 22.72 12.94 -13.60
N LEU A 112 23.78 12.17 -13.82
CA LEU A 112 25.12 12.71 -14.09
C LEU A 112 25.19 13.52 -15.38
N THR A 113 24.50 13.12 -16.46
CA THR A 113 24.44 13.89 -17.72
C THR A 113 23.72 15.23 -17.56
N LYS A 114 22.86 15.36 -16.52
CA LYS A 114 22.18 16.59 -16.17
C LYS A 114 22.94 17.45 -15.14
N GLY A 115 24.12 17.03 -14.73
CA GLY A 115 24.91 17.71 -13.72
C GLY A 115 24.41 17.49 -12.29
N TYR A 116 23.48 16.56 -12.09
CA TYR A 116 23.01 16.19 -10.75
C TYR A 116 23.94 15.17 -10.13
N THR A 117 24.60 15.53 -9.04
CA THR A 117 25.63 14.72 -8.38
C THR A 117 25.26 14.25 -6.98
N ASN A 118 24.13 14.71 -6.43
CA ASN A 118 23.62 14.26 -5.13
C ASN A 118 22.94 12.90 -5.28
N LEU A 119 23.72 11.84 -5.48
CA LEU A 119 23.23 10.48 -5.68
C LEU A 119 22.92 9.84 -4.32
N GLU A 120 21.67 9.62 -4.04
CA GLU A 120 21.20 8.97 -2.81
C GLU A 120 21.15 7.44 -3.01
N LEU A 121 22.32 6.80 -2.99
CA LEU A 121 22.44 5.36 -3.23
C LEU A 121 21.65 4.53 -2.22
N GLY A 122 21.55 4.99 -0.97
CA GLY A 122 20.71 4.36 0.06
C GLY A 122 19.25 4.30 -0.35
N LEU A 123 18.72 5.39 -0.90
CA LEU A 123 17.35 5.46 -1.40
C LEU A 123 17.13 4.49 -2.58
N TYR A 124 18.06 4.46 -3.57
CA TYR A 124 18.01 3.48 -4.66
C TYR A 124 17.96 2.04 -4.16
N ILE A 125 18.81 1.72 -3.17
CA ILE A 125 18.88 0.34 -2.64
C ILE A 125 17.59 -0.01 -1.90
N THR A 126 17.12 0.88 -1.02
CA THR A 126 15.91 0.59 -0.22
C THR A 126 14.69 0.51 -1.12
N GLU A 127 14.48 1.46 -2.03
CA GLU A 127 13.32 1.47 -2.91
C GLU A 127 13.31 0.27 -3.84
N LEU A 128 14.38 0.08 -4.62
CA LEU A 128 14.37 -0.93 -5.69
C LEU A 128 14.53 -2.37 -5.17
N PHE A 129 15.36 -2.59 -4.12
CA PHE A 129 15.67 -3.95 -3.69
C PHE A 129 14.92 -4.40 -2.43
N TYR A 130 14.37 -3.48 -1.66
CA TYR A 130 13.56 -3.83 -0.50
C TYR A 130 12.08 -3.60 -0.76
N VAL A 131 11.68 -2.40 -1.12
CA VAL A 131 10.27 -2.06 -1.31
C VAL A 131 9.70 -2.75 -2.56
N GLU A 132 10.42 -2.70 -3.69
CA GLU A 132 9.91 -3.17 -4.97
C GLU A 132 10.28 -4.62 -5.31
N LEU A 133 11.52 -5.05 -5.06
CA LEU A 133 11.94 -6.40 -5.43
C LEU A 133 11.32 -7.49 -4.54
N LEU A 134 11.15 -7.22 -3.24
CA LEU A 134 10.68 -8.23 -2.29
C LEU A 134 9.27 -8.76 -2.61
N PRO A 135 8.26 -7.93 -2.96
CA PRO A 135 6.98 -8.40 -3.47
C PRO A 135 7.11 -9.32 -4.68
N TRP A 136 7.95 -8.95 -5.65
CA TRP A 136 8.20 -9.78 -6.83
C TRP A 136 8.89 -11.11 -6.50
N MET A 137 9.74 -11.14 -5.48
CA MET A 137 10.33 -12.39 -4.99
C MET A 137 9.24 -13.35 -4.50
N TRP A 138 8.25 -12.85 -3.77
CA TRP A 138 7.12 -13.67 -3.31
C TRP A 138 6.24 -14.13 -4.48
N VAL A 139 5.89 -13.25 -5.39
CA VAL A 139 5.13 -13.61 -6.61
C VAL A 139 5.86 -14.68 -7.43
N THR A 140 7.20 -14.65 -7.49
CA THR A 140 8.01 -15.69 -8.13
C THR A 140 7.82 -17.06 -7.48
N VAL A 141 7.73 -17.13 -6.15
CA VAL A 141 7.45 -18.39 -5.43
C VAL A 141 6.10 -18.96 -5.83
N LEU A 142 5.07 -18.11 -5.91
CA LEU A 142 3.74 -18.51 -6.38
C LEU A 142 3.80 -19.02 -7.82
N ALA A 143 4.47 -18.30 -8.71
CA ALA A 143 4.64 -18.71 -10.11
C ALA A 143 5.33 -20.08 -10.23
N PHE A 144 6.41 -20.32 -9.47
CA PHE A 144 7.09 -21.60 -9.43
C PHE A 144 6.20 -22.72 -8.89
N PHE A 145 5.43 -22.43 -7.84
CA PHE A 145 4.47 -23.38 -7.28
C PHE A 145 3.41 -23.78 -8.33
N ILE A 146 2.87 -22.80 -9.07
CA ILE A 146 1.95 -23.04 -10.20
C ILE A 146 2.60 -23.90 -11.25
N GLN A 147 3.87 -23.65 -11.63
CA GLN A 147 4.60 -24.45 -12.61
C GLN A 147 4.78 -25.90 -12.18
N VAL A 148 5.06 -26.13 -10.90
CA VAL A 148 5.20 -27.50 -10.35
C VAL A 148 3.87 -28.26 -10.36
N LEU A 149 2.75 -27.60 -10.16
CA LEU A 149 1.41 -28.19 -10.23
C LEU A 149 0.93 -28.44 -11.66
N SER A 150 1.47 -27.71 -12.62
CA SER A 150 1.02 -27.72 -14.02
C SER A 150 1.48 -28.96 -14.77
N PRO A 151 0.71 -29.46 -15.77
CA PRO A 151 1.08 -30.60 -16.60
C PRO A 151 2.21 -30.27 -17.59
N ASN A 152 2.37 -29.03 -17.98
CA ASN A 152 3.41 -28.54 -18.86
C ASN A 152 3.70 -27.04 -18.63
N LYS A 153 4.80 -26.53 -19.18
CA LYS A 153 5.22 -25.14 -18.98
C LYS A 153 4.21 -24.11 -19.49
N TYR A 154 3.52 -24.41 -20.58
CA TYR A 154 2.58 -23.46 -21.19
C TYR A 154 1.31 -23.27 -20.35
N MET A 155 0.81 -24.35 -19.77
CA MET A 155 -0.33 -24.30 -18.85
C MET A 155 0.06 -23.53 -17.57
N GLY A 156 1.25 -23.75 -17.04
CA GLY A 156 1.75 -22.99 -15.89
C GLY A 156 1.91 -21.52 -16.20
N MET A 157 2.45 -21.16 -17.37
CA MET A 157 2.53 -19.76 -17.82
C MET A 157 1.14 -19.14 -17.98
N LEU A 158 0.18 -19.88 -18.58
CA LEU A 158 -1.19 -19.40 -18.75
C LEU A 158 -1.88 -19.10 -17.42
N ILE A 159 -1.78 -20.02 -16.45
CA ILE A 159 -2.38 -19.84 -15.12
C ILE A 159 -1.72 -18.65 -14.40
N THR A 160 -0.40 -18.55 -14.44
CA THR A 160 0.33 -17.41 -13.85
C THR A 160 -0.06 -16.10 -14.50
N SER A 161 -0.19 -16.05 -15.84
CA SER A 161 -0.66 -14.88 -16.57
C SER A 161 -2.09 -14.50 -16.18
N ALA A 162 -3.00 -15.47 -16.14
CA ALA A 162 -4.39 -15.24 -15.75
C ALA A 162 -4.49 -14.68 -14.32
N TYR A 163 -3.69 -15.21 -13.38
CA TYR A 163 -3.61 -14.70 -12.03
C TYR A 163 -3.10 -13.24 -12.02
N LEU A 164 -1.95 -12.94 -12.63
CA LEU A 164 -1.37 -11.60 -12.61
C LEU A 164 -2.26 -10.57 -13.34
N ILE A 165 -2.93 -10.97 -14.42
CA ILE A 165 -3.90 -10.10 -15.09
C ILE A 165 -5.13 -9.88 -14.19
N SER A 166 -5.60 -10.91 -13.48
CA SER A 166 -6.74 -10.75 -12.57
C SER A 166 -6.44 -9.75 -11.45
N THR A 167 -5.20 -9.65 -10.95
CA THR A 167 -4.84 -8.68 -9.91
C THR A 167 -5.04 -7.22 -10.36
N LEU A 168 -4.92 -6.93 -11.66
CA LEU A 168 -5.12 -5.59 -12.22
C LEU A 168 -6.60 -5.14 -12.16
N VAL A 169 -7.53 -6.10 -12.13
CA VAL A 169 -8.99 -5.82 -12.12
C VAL A 169 -9.64 -6.13 -10.78
N MET A 170 -8.94 -6.75 -9.84
CA MET A 170 -9.49 -7.16 -8.53
C MET A 170 -10.10 -5.98 -7.76
N SER A 171 -9.45 -4.83 -7.75
CA SER A 171 -9.97 -3.63 -7.08
C SER A 171 -11.27 -3.12 -7.66
N GLN A 172 -11.47 -3.29 -8.97
CA GLN A 172 -12.72 -2.93 -9.65
C GLN A 172 -13.86 -3.92 -9.37
N LEU A 173 -13.52 -5.14 -8.91
CA LEU A 173 -14.44 -6.19 -8.52
C LEU A 173 -14.74 -6.19 -7.01
N GLY A 174 -14.35 -5.13 -6.28
CA GLY A 174 -14.54 -5.01 -4.83
C GLY A 174 -13.55 -5.81 -3.97
N VAL A 175 -12.55 -6.47 -4.58
CA VAL A 175 -11.48 -7.15 -3.85
C VAL A 175 -10.32 -6.19 -3.68
N GLU A 176 -10.40 -5.36 -2.65
CA GLU A 176 -9.53 -4.19 -2.53
C GLU A 176 -8.46 -4.31 -1.44
N HIS A 177 -8.70 -5.12 -0.43
CA HIS A 177 -7.77 -5.29 0.69
C HIS A 177 -6.51 -6.04 0.24
N ASN A 178 -5.33 -5.53 0.58
CA ASN A 178 -4.03 -6.07 0.14
C ASN A 178 -3.78 -7.52 0.56
N MET A 179 -4.42 -8.01 1.63
CA MET A 179 -4.34 -9.43 2.03
C MET A 179 -4.94 -10.42 1.02
N TRP A 180 -5.70 -9.96 0.03
CA TRP A 180 -6.29 -10.83 -0.99
C TRP A 180 -5.43 -10.98 -2.25
N THR A 181 -4.42 -10.11 -2.41
CA THR A 181 -3.55 -10.12 -3.58
C THR A 181 -2.14 -10.52 -3.17
N PHE A 182 -1.70 -11.72 -3.60
CA PHE A 182 -0.43 -12.30 -3.21
C PHE A 182 0.76 -11.38 -3.52
N GLY A 183 1.57 -11.11 -2.51
CA GLY A 183 2.72 -10.22 -2.61
C GLY A 183 2.39 -8.72 -2.48
N ASN A 184 1.11 -8.35 -2.39
CA ASN A 184 0.74 -6.94 -2.28
C ASN A 184 0.89 -6.42 -0.84
N ALA A 185 1.08 -5.11 -0.71
CA ALA A 185 1.22 -4.43 0.57
C ALA A 185 0.69 -2.98 0.46
N PRO A 186 0.45 -2.31 1.59
CA PRO A 186 0.20 -0.88 1.60
C PRO A 186 1.31 -0.12 0.89
N GLN A 187 0.94 0.95 0.18
CA GLN A 187 1.90 1.78 -0.53
C GLN A 187 2.88 2.42 0.45
N VAL A 188 4.14 2.44 0.07
CA VAL A 188 5.23 3.09 0.81
C VAL A 188 5.55 4.41 0.14
N LEU A 189 5.51 5.50 0.91
CA LEU A 189 5.89 6.82 0.42
C LEU A 189 7.21 7.23 1.06
N TYR A 190 8.09 7.78 0.25
CA TYR A 190 9.33 8.42 0.69
C TYR A 190 9.18 9.93 0.72
N SER A 191 9.77 10.56 1.71
CA SER A 191 9.88 12.02 1.82
C SER A 191 11.29 12.38 2.26
N ASP A 192 11.89 13.42 1.68
CA ASP A 192 13.21 13.91 2.07
C ASP A 192 13.26 14.38 3.53
N LEU A 193 12.11 14.75 4.12
CA LEU A 193 12.01 15.19 5.51
C LEU A 193 11.96 14.02 6.50
N ASN A 194 11.21 12.96 6.18
CA ASN A 194 10.89 11.87 7.10
C ASN A 194 11.37 10.49 6.63
N GLY A 195 12.08 10.42 5.49
CA GLY A 195 12.39 9.12 4.88
C GLY A 195 11.11 8.36 4.55
N TYR A 196 11.06 7.10 4.91
CA TYR A 196 9.86 6.25 4.75
C TYR A 196 8.91 6.32 5.95
N GLY A 197 9.35 6.87 7.08
CA GLY A 197 8.55 7.00 8.29
C GLY A 197 7.80 5.72 8.66
N TRP A 198 6.54 5.87 9.05
CA TRP A 198 5.66 4.78 9.49
C TRP A 198 5.18 3.85 8.37
N PHE A 199 5.36 4.22 7.09
CA PHE A 199 4.90 3.41 5.95
C PHE A 199 5.56 2.04 5.89
N LEU A 200 6.83 1.93 6.27
CA LEU A 200 7.52 0.64 6.33
C LEU A 200 6.94 -0.31 7.36
N THR A 201 6.28 0.17 8.40
CA THR A 201 5.69 -0.70 9.42
C THR A 201 4.59 -1.59 8.82
N GLY A 202 3.63 -1.01 8.12
CA GLY A 202 2.59 -1.77 7.42
C GLY A 202 3.21 -2.69 6.37
N PHE A 203 4.06 -2.16 5.52
CA PHE A 203 4.77 -2.93 4.48
C PHE A 203 5.49 -4.16 5.06
N ASN A 204 6.24 -4.01 6.15
CA ASN A 204 6.99 -5.10 6.77
C ASN A 204 6.09 -6.24 7.27
N TRP A 205 4.95 -5.90 7.88
CA TRP A 205 3.99 -6.90 8.33
C TRP A 205 3.38 -7.68 7.16
N TYR A 206 3.05 -7.00 6.05
CA TYR A 206 2.57 -7.66 4.84
C TYR A 206 3.65 -8.52 4.18
N MET A 207 4.90 -8.05 4.15
CA MET A 207 6.02 -8.84 3.61
C MET A 207 6.31 -10.08 4.45
N LEU A 208 6.17 -9.99 5.77
CA LEU A 208 6.29 -11.14 6.66
C LEU A 208 5.13 -12.14 6.44
N TYR A 209 3.90 -11.65 6.29
CA TYR A 209 2.72 -12.44 5.99
C TYR A 209 2.88 -13.22 4.68
N TRP A 210 3.24 -12.54 3.60
CA TRP A 210 3.48 -13.17 2.30
C TRP A 210 4.72 -14.05 2.29
N GLY A 211 5.76 -13.68 3.02
CA GLY A 211 6.96 -14.48 3.21
C GLY A 211 6.68 -15.82 3.90
N ALA A 212 5.86 -15.79 4.94
CA ALA A 212 5.42 -17.00 5.63
C ALA A 212 4.61 -17.93 4.70
N LEU A 213 3.67 -17.38 3.92
CA LEU A 213 2.92 -18.16 2.94
C LEU A 213 3.84 -18.66 1.81
N SER A 214 4.77 -17.85 1.34
CA SER A 214 5.77 -18.25 0.33
C SER A 214 6.66 -19.39 0.82
N LEU A 215 7.04 -19.38 2.10
CA LEU A 215 7.77 -20.49 2.71
C LEU A 215 6.91 -21.76 2.75
N ALA A 216 5.66 -21.66 3.14
CA ALA A 216 4.72 -22.80 3.11
C ALA A 216 4.57 -23.37 1.69
N LEU A 217 4.35 -22.52 0.70
CA LEU A 217 4.27 -22.90 -0.72
C LEU A 217 5.58 -23.54 -1.23
N SER A 218 6.73 -23.01 -0.78
CA SER A 218 8.04 -23.57 -1.13
C SER A 218 8.23 -24.97 -0.54
N VAL A 219 7.82 -25.19 0.71
CA VAL A 219 7.88 -26.51 1.34
C VAL A 219 6.99 -27.52 0.63
N ILE A 220 5.77 -27.14 0.28
CA ILE A 220 4.88 -27.99 -0.50
C ILE A 220 5.43 -28.17 -1.93
N GLY A 221 5.95 -27.13 -2.55
CA GLY A 221 6.50 -27.14 -3.91
C GLY A 221 7.68 -28.10 -4.07
N TYR A 222 8.68 -28.07 -3.19
CA TYR A 222 9.77 -29.03 -3.25
C TYR A 222 9.31 -30.46 -2.92
N GLY A 223 8.34 -30.63 -2.05
CA GLY A 223 7.74 -31.93 -1.75
C GLY A 223 6.92 -32.50 -2.90
N LEU A 224 6.35 -31.65 -3.74
CA LEU A 224 5.66 -32.03 -4.98
C LEU A 224 6.58 -32.03 -6.20
N TRP A 225 7.88 -31.73 -6.03
CA TRP A 225 8.83 -31.74 -7.15
C TRP A 225 8.88 -33.12 -7.76
N GLN A 226 8.60 -33.17 -9.07
CA GLN A 226 8.57 -34.43 -9.79
C GLN A 226 10.00 -34.93 -10.07
N ARG A 227 10.25 -36.22 -9.80
CA ARG A 227 11.46 -36.94 -10.18
C ARG A 227 11.10 -38.21 -10.92
N GLY A 228 11.85 -38.52 -11.96
CA GLY A 228 11.66 -39.71 -12.79
C GLY A 228 10.46 -39.59 -13.74
N PRO A 229 9.92 -40.72 -14.22
CA PRO A 229 8.87 -40.75 -15.24
C PRO A 229 7.62 -39.99 -14.79
N GLU A 230 6.88 -39.50 -15.79
CA GLU A 230 5.69 -38.67 -15.54
C GLU A 230 4.72 -39.36 -14.55
N SER A 231 4.58 -38.75 -13.39
CA SER A 231 3.63 -39.19 -12.36
C SER A 231 2.43 -38.25 -12.31
N LYS A 232 1.23 -38.83 -12.15
CA LYS A 232 0.00 -38.02 -11.99
C LYS A 232 0.09 -37.17 -10.71
N LEU A 233 -0.41 -35.96 -10.77
CA LEU A 233 -0.41 -35.03 -9.64
C LEU A 233 -0.99 -35.67 -8.36
N LYS A 234 -2.05 -36.49 -8.49
CA LYS A 234 -2.65 -37.22 -7.37
C LYS A 234 -1.66 -38.13 -6.65
N ASP A 235 -0.75 -38.78 -7.36
CA ASP A 235 0.21 -39.70 -6.76
C ASP A 235 1.35 -38.94 -6.10
N ARG A 236 1.71 -37.76 -6.61
CA ARG A 236 2.66 -36.86 -5.98
C ARG A 236 2.13 -36.35 -4.63
N PHE A 237 0.84 -36.00 -4.55
CA PHE A 237 0.21 -35.60 -3.29
C PHE A 237 0.20 -36.72 -2.25
N LYS A 238 0.03 -37.99 -2.64
CA LYS A 238 0.11 -39.13 -1.69
C LYS A 238 1.49 -39.27 -1.06
N LEU A 239 2.54 -38.94 -1.83
CA LEU A 239 3.93 -39.05 -1.38
C LEU A 239 4.44 -37.77 -0.68
N LEU A 240 3.69 -36.67 -0.73
CA LEU A 240 4.08 -35.36 -0.23
C LEU A 240 4.60 -35.42 1.21
N GLY A 241 3.85 -36.05 2.11
CA GLY A 241 4.24 -36.17 3.51
C GLY A 241 5.53 -36.96 3.76
N TYR A 242 5.84 -37.92 2.90
CA TYR A 242 7.10 -38.66 2.93
C TYR A 242 8.26 -37.81 2.38
N GLN A 243 8.05 -37.14 1.25
CA GLN A 243 9.08 -36.31 0.58
C GLN A 243 9.47 -35.08 1.41
N MET A 244 8.55 -34.46 2.10
CA MET A 244 8.85 -33.34 3.00
C MET A 244 9.71 -33.76 4.22
N GLY A 245 9.57 -34.99 4.68
CA GLY A 245 10.22 -35.44 5.90
C GLY A 245 9.74 -34.68 7.15
N ASN A 246 10.36 -34.93 8.30
CA ASN A 246 9.97 -34.28 9.55
C ASN A 246 10.35 -32.77 9.56
N THR A 247 11.50 -32.43 9.02
CA THR A 247 11.96 -31.04 8.92
C THR A 247 11.01 -30.20 8.07
N GLY A 248 10.61 -30.71 6.89
CA GLY A 248 9.67 -30.01 6.02
C GLY A 248 8.28 -29.84 6.67
N LYS A 249 7.79 -30.87 7.37
CA LYS A 249 6.53 -30.76 8.13
C LYS A 249 6.61 -29.72 9.24
N GLY A 250 7.75 -29.67 9.97
CA GLY A 250 7.99 -28.66 10.99
C GLY A 250 8.04 -27.24 10.42
N LEU A 251 8.75 -27.05 9.29
CA LEU A 251 8.81 -25.76 8.61
C LEU A 251 7.43 -25.34 8.07
N LEU A 252 6.68 -26.27 7.50
CA LEU A 252 5.31 -25.99 7.05
C LEU A 252 4.41 -25.54 8.20
N ALA A 253 4.44 -26.28 9.32
CA ALA A 253 3.65 -25.93 10.49
C ALA A 253 4.06 -24.55 11.04
N ALA A 254 5.36 -24.29 11.20
CA ALA A 254 5.87 -23.01 11.67
C ALA A 254 5.48 -21.84 10.74
N SER A 255 5.63 -22.03 9.43
CA SER A 255 5.25 -20.99 8.46
C SER A 255 3.76 -20.70 8.46
N LEU A 256 2.90 -21.72 8.61
CA LEU A 256 1.45 -21.52 8.72
C LEU A 256 1.06 -20.82 10.03
N ILE A 257 1.73 -21.13 11.14
CA ILE A 257 1.52 -20.42 12.41
C ILE A 257 1.87 -18.94 12.26
N VAL A 258 3.03 -18.63 11.68
CA VAL A 258 3.45 -17.24 11.44
C VAL A 258 2.47 -16.55 10.47
N PHE A 259 2.05 -17.21 9.40
CA PHE A 259 1.07 -16.67 8.44
C PHE A 259 -0.26 -16.31 9.11
N ILE A 260 -0.80 -17.20 9.95
CA ILE A 260 -2.06 -16.96 10.68
C ILE A 260 -1.88 -15.84 11.71
N ALA A 261 -0.79 -15.86 12.47
CA ALA A 261 -0.52 -14.85 13.49
C ALA A 261 -0.34 -13.45 12.88
N THR A 262 0.45 -13.34 11.81
CA THR A 262 0.66 -12.06 11.09
C THR A 262 -0.61 -11.60 10.39
N GLY A 263 -1.38 -12.54 9.79
CA GLY A 263 -2.68 -12.24 9.20
C GLY A 263 -3.68 -11.70 10.23
N GLY A 264 -3.74 -12.30 11.41
CA GLY A 264 -4.55 -11.82 12.53
C GLY A 264 -4.14 -10.43 13.01
N TYR A 265 -2.83 -10.18 13.09
CA TYR A 265 -2.31 -8.86 13.47
C TYR A 265 -2.60 -7.78 12.41
N ILE A 266 -2.43 -8.10 11.13
CA ILE A 266 -2.79 -7.19 10.02
C ILE A 266 -4.29 -6.89 10.07
N HIS A 267 -5.14 -7.93 10.21
CA HIS A 267 -6.59 -7.74 10.31
C HIS A 267 -6.96 -6.83 11.50
N TYR A 268 -6.33 -7.03 12.67
CA TYR A 268 -6.55 -6.17 13.82
C TYR A 268 -6.21 -4.71 13.52
N ASN A 269 -5.05 -4.44 12.89
CA ASN A 269 -4.62 -3.08 12.55
C ASN A 269 -5.53 -2.42 11.51
N THR A 270 -5.94 -3.18 10.49
CA THR A 270 -6.62 -2.61 9.31
C THR A 270 -8.15 -2.62 9.40
N LYS A 271 -8.73 -3.41 10.33
CA LYS A 271 -10.20 -3.55 10.47
C LYS A 271 -10.72 -3.18 11.85
N VAL A 272 -9.89 -3.29 12.91
CA VAL A 272 -10.31 -3.00 14.28
C VAL A 272 -9.78 -1.65 14.74
N LEU A 273 -8.48 -1.39 14.60
CA LEU A 273 -7.88 -0.08 14.93
C LEU A 273 -8.19 0.99 13.88
N ASN A 274 -8.18 0.59 12.62
CA ASN A 274 -8.48 1.47 11.49
C ASN A 274 -9.65 0.89 10.70
N GLU A 275 -10.63 1.70 10.39
CA GLU A 275 -11.76 1.29 9.56
C GLU A 275 -11.30 1.16 8.10
N PHE A 276 -11.23 -0.08 7.59
CA PHE A 276 -11.05 -0.29 6.16
C PHE A 276 -12.37 -0.15 5.46
N THR A 277 -12.49 0.85 4.62
CA THR A 277 -13.66 1.10 3.78
C THR A 277 -13.28 0.84 2.33
N GLY A 278 -14.03 0.02 1.63
CA GLY A 278 -13.89 -0.19 0.20
C GLY A 278 -14.36 1.02 -0.60
N ARG A 279 -13.99 1.09 -1.88
CA ARG A 279 -14.35 2.20 -2.76
C ARG A 279 -15.87 2.37 -2.86
N ASP A 280 -16.59 1.29 -3.12
CA ASP A 280 -18.03 1.35 -3.30
C ASP A 280 -18.74 1.76 -2.01
N GLU A 281 -18.32 1.21 -0.88
CA GLU A 281 -18.82 1.59 0.44
C GLU A 281 -18.53 3.06 0.78
N SER A 282 -17.34 3.56 0.40
CA SER A 282 -16.99 4.97 0.58
C SER A 282 -17.85 5.89 -0.30
N LEU A 283 -18.12 5.49 -1.55
CA LEU A 283 -19.00 6.23 -2.46
C LEU A 283 -20.44 6.21 -2.00
N ASP A 284 -20.93 5.08 -1.51
CA ASP A 284 -22.29 4.96 -0.96
C ASP A 284 -22.45 5.83 0.30
N ARG A 285 -21.45 5.84 1.19
CA ARG A 285 -21.42 6.71 2.38
C ARG A 285 -21.44 8.19 1.99
N GLN A 286 -20.64 8.57 1.00
CA GLN A 286 -20.63 9.95 0.51
C GLN A 286 -21.98 10.34 -0.12
N ALA A 287 -22.56 9.47 -0.94
CA ALA A 287 -23.86 9.71 -1.54
C ALA A 287 -24.98 9.80 -0.51
N GLU A 288 -24.90 9.03 0.57
CA GLU A 288 -25.87 9.11 1.67
C GLU A 288 -25.72 10.40 2.48
N TYR A 289 -24.46 10.79 2.77
CA TYR A 289 -24.17 12.07 3.39
C TYR A 289 -24.74 13.24 2.59
N GLU A 290 -24.48 13.27 1.28
CA GLU A 290 -24.99 14.31 0.39
C GLU A 290 -26.51 14.34 0.40
N ARG A 291 -27.18 13.17 0.28
CA ARG A 291 -28.66 13.10 0.32
C ARG A 291 -29.27 13.66 1.60
N GLN A 292 -28.61 13.44 2.74
CA GLN A 292 -29.09 13.91 4.03
C GLN A 292 -28.80 15.38 4.27
N PHE A 293 -27.62 15.86 3.88
CA PHE A 293 -27.08 17.15 4.33
C PHE A 293 -26.94 18.22 3.25
N VAL A 294 -27.04 17.91 1.96
CA VAL A 294 -26.94 18.92 0.88
C VAL A 294 -27.95 20.07 1.03
N GLN A 295 -29.10 19.80 1.62
CA GLN A 295 -30.10 20.84 1.93
C GLN A 295 -29.57 21.95 2.87
N TYR A 296 -28.48 21.71 3.56
CA TYR A 296 -27.83 22.66 4.48
C TYR A 296 -26.60 23.33 3.88
N GLU A 297 -26.30 23.13 2.58
CA GLU A 297 -25.15 23.73 1.91
C GLU A 297 -25.17 25.27 2.00
N ASP A 298 -26.34 25.88 1.81
CA ASP A 298 -26.54 27.33 1.90
C ASP A 298 -27.02 27.79 3.29
N ALA A 299 -27.08 26.90 4.26
CA ALA A 299 -27.54 27.25 5.61
C ALA A 299 -26.67 28.36 6.22
N ASN A 300 -27.31 29.21 7.03
CA ASN A 300 -26.57 30.16 7.82
C ASN A 300 -25.83 29.45 8.96
N ILE A 301 -24.52 29.64 9.03
CA ILE A 301 -23.63 29.00 10.00
C ILE A 301 -22.79 30.05 10.74
N PRO A 302 -22.38 29.76 12.00
CA PRO A 302 -21.40 30.58 12.68
C PRO A 302 -20.07 30.54 11.95
N ILE A 303 -19.45 31.71 11.80
CA ILE A 303 -18.14 31.84 11.17
C ILE A 303 -17.10 32.14 12.23
N VAL A 304 -16.04 31.34 12.32
CA VAL A 304 -14.91 31.60 13.20
C VAL A 304 -14.17 32.84 12.69
N THR A 305 -14.17 33.92 13.48
CA THR A 305 -13.52 35.19 13.13
C THR A 305 -12.20 35.39 13.83
N LYS A 306 -12.02 34.77 15.00
CA LYS A 306 -10.78 34.77 15.77
C LYS A 306 -10.54 33.36 16.30
N ALA A 307 -9.29 32.92 16.29
CA ALA A 307 -8.86 31.69 16.92
C ALA A 307 -7.46 31.89 17.53
N ASN A 308 -7.31 31.44 18.76
CA ASN A 308 -6.02 31.34 19.43
C ASN A 308 -5.83 29.89 19.87
N ALA A 309 -4.98 29.17 19.18
CA ALA A 309 -4.81 27.74 19.37
C ALA A 309 -3.49 27.41 20.06
N LEU A 310 -3.56 26.55 21.06
CA LEU A 310 -2.43 25.83 21.64
C LEU A 310 -2.46 24.41 21.08
N VAL A 311 -1.33 23.98 20.52
CA VAL A 311 -1.21 22.66 19.88
C VAL A 311 0.02 21.97 20.43
N ASP A 312 -0.20 20.81 21.06
CA ASP A 312 0.85 19.92 21.53
C ASP A 312 0.96 18.74 20.58
N ILE A 313 2.17 18.52 20.03
CA ILE A 313 2.43 17.48 19.03
C ILE A 313 3.34 16.43 19.63
N TYR A 314 2.92 15.16 19.54
CA TYR A 314 3.64 13.97 20.01
C TYR A 314 3.97 13.07 18.79
N PRO A 315 5.08 13.34 18.07
CA PRO A 315 5.37 12.65 16.81
C PRO A 315 5.58 11.14 16.97
N GLU A 316 6.20 10.71 18.05
CA GLU A 316 6.47 9.30 18.34
C GLU A 316 5.18 8.51 18.57
N GLU A 317 4.15 9.15 19.15
CA GLU A 317 2.84 8.57 19.39
C GLU A 317 1.88 8.77 18.22
N ARG A 318 2.25 9.60 17.24
CA ARG A 318 1.39 10.10 16.16
C ARG A 318 0.12 10.75 16.68
N ARG A 319 0.27 11.52 17.74
CA ARG A 319 -0.83 12.14 18.48
C ARG A 319 -0.69 13.66 18.48
N ILE A 320 -1.82 14.34 18.39
CA ILE A 320 -1.94 15.80 18.57
C ILE A 320 -3.03 16.07 19.58
N GLU A 321 -2.74 16.95 20.52
CA GLU A 321 -3.71 17.58 21.41
C GLU A 321 -3.80 19.06 21.06
N ALA A 322 -4.99 19.56 20.81
CA ALA A 322 -5.16 20.96 20.47
C ALA A 322 -6.37 21.55 21.20
N THR A 323 -6.18 22.77 21.71
CA THR A 323 -7.25 23.57 22.28
C THR A 323 -7.21 24.95 21.66
N ALA A 324 -8.36 25.45 21.19
CA ALA A 324 -8.48 26.77 20.61
C ALA A 324 -9.55 27.59 21.36
N GLU A 325 -9.18 28.80 21.78
CA GLU A 325 -10.14 29.83 22.10
C GLU A 325 -10.64 30.44 20.79
N VAL A 326 -11.94 30.42 20.56
CA VAL A 326 -12.55 30.87 19.31
C VAL A 326 -13.60 31.97 19.56
N VAL A 327 -13.72 32.85 18.58
CA VAL A 327 -14.88 33.74 18.50
C VAL A 327 -15.61 33.41 17.21
N VAL A 328 -16.89 33.08 17.36
CA VAL A 328 -17.79 32.81 16.24
C VAL A 328 -18.75 33.98 16.07
N GLU A 329 -19.05 34.32 14.83
CA GLU A 329 -19.90 35.45 14.46
C GLU A 329 -20.99 35.02 13.48
N ASN A 330 -22.22 35.48 13.67
CA ASN A 330 -23.25 35.37 12.64
C ASN A 330 -23.12 36.53 11.64
N LYS A 331 -22.49 36.26 10.49
CA LYS A 331 -22.25 37.29 9.44
C LYS A 331 -23.40 37.45 8.46
N ARG A 332 -24.47 36.66 8.56
CA ARG A 332 -25.63 36.79 7.67
C ARG A 332 -26.80 37.53 8.35
N ASP A 333 -27.79 37.87 7.55
CA ASP A 333 -28.94 38.66 8.00
C ASP A 333 -30.07 37.83 8.67
N THR A 334 -29.84 36.52 8.86
CA THR A 334 -30.82 35.61 9.47
C THR A 334 -30.29 35.01 10.77
N PRO A 335 -31.14 34.83 11.78
CA PRO A 335 -30.74 34.18 13.04
C PRO A 335 -30.29 32.72 12.81
N ILE A 336 -29.31 32.25 13.58
CA ILE A 336 -28.86 30.86 13.60
C ILE A 336 -29.46 30.18 14.84
N THR A 337 -30.26 29.13 14.63
CA THR A 337 -30.81 28.30 15.68
C THR A 337 -30.02 27.01 15.90
N ARG A 338 -29.47 26.48 14.81
CA ARG A 338 -28.67 25.27 14.85
C ARG A 338 -27.61 25.30 13.72
N ALA A 339 -26.51 24.61 13.92
CA ALA A 339 -25.46 24.47 12.93
C ALA A 339 -24.98 23.01 12.83
N LEU A 340 -24.76 22.54 11.61
CA LEU A 340 -24.06 21.28 11.37
C LEU A 340 -22.58 21.50 11.71
N VAL A 341 -21.97 20.51 12.35
CA VAL A 341 -20.55 20.50 12.70
C VAL A 341 -19.93 19.22 12.13
N SER A 342 -18.93 19.36 11.29
CA SER A 342 -18.15 18.26 10.77
C SER A 342 -16.90 18.05 11.62
N ILE A 343 -16.68 16.82 12.05
CA ILE A 343 -15.60 16.44 12.97
C ILE A 343 -14.52 15.76 12.14
N PRO A 344 -13.25 16.17 12.25
CA PRO A 344 -12.16 15.51 11.53
C PRO A 344 -12.06 14.02 11.90
N ARG A 345 -11.73 13.15 10.92
CA ARG A 345 -11.50 11.71 11.19
C ARG A 345 -10.34 11.50 12.17
N HIS A 346 -10.32 10.36 12.84
CA HIS A 346 -9.31 10.01 13.85
C HIS A 346 -9.23 11.02 15.00
N THR A 347 -10.38 11.58 15.40
CA THR A 347 -10.54 12.45 16.54
C THR A 347 -11.39 11.71 17.59
N PRO A 348 -10.80 10.82 18.41
CA PRO A 348 -11.53 10.04 19.39
C PRO A 348 -12.15 10.91 20.48
N GLU A 349 -11.53 12.05 20.75
CA GLU A 349 -12.00 13.00 21.76
C GLU A 349 -12.08 14.39 21.12
N TRP A 350 -13.25 15.01 21.23
CA TRP A 350 -13.48 16.38 20.81
C TRP A 350 -14.50 17.04 21.70
N HIS A 351 -14.38 18.33 21.89
CA HIS A 351 -15.31 19.10 22.69
C HIS A 351 -15.48 20.50 22.11
N ILE A 352 -16.72 20.99 22.10
CA ILE A 352 -17.08 22.34 21.70
C ILE A 352 -17.82 22.94 22.87
N ASP A 353 -17.31 24.04 23.42
CA ASP A 353 -17.92 24.81 24.50
C ASP A 353 -18.14 26.25 24.03
N ILE A 354 -19.35 26.52 23.58
CA ILE A 354 -19.82 27.86 23.19
C ILE A 354 -20.98 28.20 24.10
N PRO A 355 -20.90 29.29 24.91
CA PRO A 355 -21.97 29.68 25.82
C PRO A 355 -23.31 29.80 25.10
N GLY A 356 -24.35 29.13 25.62
CA GLY A 356 -25.69 29.13 25.03
C GLY A 356 -25.84 28.23 23.80
N ALA A 357 -24.89 27.32 23.57
CA ALA A 357 -25.00 26.29 22.53
C ALA A 357 -24.67 24.90 23.07
N GLN A 358 -25.35 23.89 22.58
CA GLN A 358 -25.20 22.50 23.03
C GLN A 358 -25.15 21.55 21.85
N VAL A 359 -24.29 20.50 21.93
CA VAL A 359 -24.31 19.40 21.01
C VAL A 359 -25.48 18.49 21.32
N VAL A 360 -26.48 18.46 20.46
CA VAL A 360 -27.73 17.72 20.68
C VAL A 360 -27.79 16.35 20.01
N GLU A 361 -27.03 16.15 18.98
CA GLU A 361 -27.00 14.89 18.19
C GLU A 361 -25.62 14.66 17.60
N ILE A 362 -25.09 13.45 17.74
CA ILE A 362 -23.85 13.02 17.11
C ILE A 362 -24.19 11.92 16.10
N ILE A 363 -23.71 12.05 14.88
CA ILE A 363 -23.94 11.13 13.76
C ILE A 363 -22.58 10.52 13.41
N ASP A 364 -22.24 9.45 14.13
CA ASP A 364 -20.92 8.80 14.04
C ASP A 364 -20.59 8.31 12.62
N GLU A 365 -21.61 7.84 11.88
CA GLU A 365 -21.45 7.35 10.50
C GLU A 365 -20.77 8.37 9.58
N PHE A 366 -21.07 9.66 9.80
CA PHE A 366 -20.56 10.75 8.95
C PHE A 366 -19.55 11.66 9.66
N ASN A 367 -19.14 11.33 10.88
CA ASN A 367 -18.35 12.22 11.73
C ASN A 367 -18.93 13.63 11.80
N THR A 368 -20.21 13.73 12.05
CA THR A 368 -20.93 15.00 12.12
C THR A 368 -21.75 15.11 13.40
N ALA A 369 -22.02 16.33 13.83
CA ALA A 369 -22.87 16.60 14.97
C ALA A 369 -23.77 17.81 14.70
N TRP A 370 -24.87 17.91 15.44
CA TRP A 370 -25.70 19.11 15.49
C TRP A 370 -25.41 19.91 16.75
N LEU A 371 -25.05 21.17 16.53
CA LEU A 371 -24.96 22.17 17.57
C LEU A 371 -26.26 23.00 17.55
N GLU A 372 -26.97 23.12 18.67
CA GLU A 372 -28.19 23.90 18.81
C GLU A 372 -27.94 25.04 19.79
N PHE A 373 -28.44 26.24 19.47
CA PHE A 373 -28.33 27.41 20.30
C PHE A 373 -29.60 27.55 21.19
N ASP A 374 -29.42 27.73 22.51
CA ASP A 374 -30.51 27.93 23.48
C ASP A 374 -31.38 29.13 23.08
N GLU A 375 -30.76 30.23 22.66
CA GLU A 375 -31.37 31.38 22.02
C GLU A 375 -30.77 31.56 20.60
N PRO A 376 -31.59 31.90 19.58
CA PRO A 376 -31.07 32.09 18.23
C PRO A 376 -29.97 33.15 18.19
N MET A 377 -28.81 32.80 17.66
CA MET A 377 -27.67 33.70 17.44
C MET A 377 -28.06 34.76 16.40
N MET A 378 -28.20 36.01 16.83
CA MET A 378 -28.70 37.10 16.00
C MET A 378 -27.66 37.59 15.00
N PRO A 379 -28.09 38.22 13.89
CA PRO A 379 -27.17 38.85 12.92
C PRO A 379 -26.17 39.81 13.58
N GLY A 380 -24.88 39.62 13.31
CA GLY A 380 -23.81 40.43 13.90
C GLY A 380 -23.42 40.05 15.34
N GLU A 381 -24.07 39.07 15.93
CA GLU A 381 -23.73 38.59 17.28
C GLU A 381 -22.41 37.80 17.25
N GLU A 382 -21.53 38.08 18.21
CA GLU A 382 -20.30 37.38 18.49
C GLU A 382 -20.40 36.56 19.79
N LEU A 383 -19.99 35.27 19.71
CA LEU A 383 -19.89 34.40 20.88
C LEU A 383 -18.46 33.91 21.02
N ALA A 384 -17.92 34.05 22.24
CA ALA A 384 -16.60 33.49 22.56
C ALA A 384 -16.78 32.10 23.17
N GLY A 385 -15.97 31.16 22.74
CA GLY A 385 -16.00 29.78 23.21
C GLY A 385 -14.65 29.10 23.09
N SER A 386 -14.63 27.80 23.30
CA SER A 386 -13.45 26.97 23.14
C SER A 386 -13.75 25.68 22.37
N VAL A 387 -12.75 25.19 21.69
CA VAL A 387 -12.79 23.91 20.98
C VAL A 387 -11.54 23.12 21.36
N SER A 388 -11.72 21.89 21.80
CA SER A 388 -10.59 20.99 22.05
C SER A 388 -10.72 19.69 21.26
N VAL A 389 -9.59 19.16 20.83
CA VAL A 389 -9.51 17.91 20.06
C VAL A 389 -8.29 17.11 20.46
N VAL A 390 -8.44 15.80 20.46
CA VAL A 390 -7.34 14.85 20.53
C VAL A 390 -7.39 14.03 19.24
N ARG A 391 -6.30 14.06 18.48
CA ARG A 391 -6.13 13.21 17.30
C ARG A 391 -5.11 12.15 17.59
N ASP A 392 -5.47 10.91 17.31
CA ASP A 392 -4.64 9.74 17.56
C ASP A 392 -4.68 8.81 16.36
N HIS A 393 -3.50 8.34 15.95
CA HIS A 393 -3.33 7.45 14.83
C HIS A 393 -2.63 6.16 15.27
N ALA A 394 -3.41 5.16 15.61
CA ALA A 394 -2.91 3.88 16.05
C ALA A 394 -2.66 2.91 14.87
N GLY A 395 -1.62 2.11 14.98
CA GLY A 395 -1.33 1.02 14.04
C GLY A 395 -0.98 1.49 12.62
N PHE A 396 -1.43 0.75 11.61
CA PHE A 396 -1.25 1.06 10.18
C PHE A 396 -2.51 0.73 9.40
N LYS A 397 -2.72 1.45 8.30
CA LYS A 397 -3.85 1.26 7.38
C LYS A 397 -3.47 0.32 6.23
N ASP A 398 -4.49 -0.33 5.66
CA ASP A 398 -4.32 -1.10 4.42
C ASP A 398 -4.21 -0.21 3.19
N ARG A 399 -4.94 0.91 3.19
CA ARG A 399 -4.97 1.92 2.12
C ARG A 399 -5.02 3.32 2.71
N GLY A 400 -4.62 4.27 1.88
CA GLY A 400 -4.58 5.68 2.26
C GLY A 400 -3.36 6.01 3.10
N PHE A 401 -3.13 7.31 3.24
CA PHE A 401 -1.98 7.85 3.94
C PHE A 401 -2.45 8.65 5.14
N ASP A 402 -1.67 8.56 6.18
CA ASP A 402 -1.73 9.47 7.29
C ASP A 402 -0.39 10.18 7.38
N LEU A 403 -0.34 11.36 6.81
CA LEU A 403 0.86 12.20 6.72
C LEU A 403 0.88 13.31 7.76
N MET A 404 -0.19 13.39 8.58
CA MET A 404 -0.44 14.55 9.40
C MET A 404 0.61 14.74 10.50
N VAL A 405 0.98 13.63 11.17
CA VAL A 405 1.97 13.66 12.25
C VAL A 405 3.19 12.84 11.86
N ALA A 406 4.32 13.50 11.76
CA ALA A 406 5.60 12.89 11.39
C ALA A 406 6.71 13.39 12.32
N GLU A 407 7.75 12.57 12.52
CA GLU A 407 8.88 12.91 13.40
C GLU A 407 9.54 14.24 13.04
N ASN A 408 9.62 14.52 11.73
CA ASN A 408 10.31 15.69 11.23
C ASN A 408 9.50 16.37 10.12
N GLY A 409 8.69 17.32 10.45
CA GLY A 409 7.90 18.08 9.48
C GLY A 409 6.41 17.75 9.50
N THR A 410 5.80 17.73 10.67
CA THR A 410 4.35 17.67 10.81
C THR A 410 3.72 18.87 10.11
N PHE A 411 2.77 18.59 9.23
CA PHE A 411 1.97 19.61 8.56
C PHE A 411 0.49 19.32 8.78
N ILE A 412 -0.21 20.29 9.34
CA ILE A 412 -1.64 20.21 9.57
C ILE A 412 -2.27 21.59 9.37
N ASN A 413 -3.41 21.64 8.73
CA ASN A 413 -4.19 22.84 8.62
C ASN A 413 -5.37 22.83 9.62
N ASN A 414 -5.98 23.99 9.83
CA ASN A 414 -7.11 24.13 10.76
C ASN A 414 -8.35 23.32 10.35
N TYR A 415 -8.55 23.05 9.05
CA TYR A 415 -9.67 22.23 8.57
C TYR A 415 -9.49 20.74 8.87
N GLU A 416 -8.26 20.31 9.03
CA GLU A 416 -7.92 18.92 9.39
C GLU A 416 -7.81 18.74 10.89
N LEU A 417 -7.59 19.82 11.66
CA LEU A 417 -7.37 19.77 13.09
C LEU A 417 -8.66 19.96 13.88
N PHE A 418 -9.43 21.00 13.60
CA PHE A 418 -10.60 21.39 14.40
C PHE A 418 -11.94 21.04 13.72
N PRO A 419 -13.03 20.84 14.48
CA PRO A 419 -14.38 20.77 13.95
C PRO A 419 -14.74 22.00 13.10
N ILE A 420 -15.46 21.78 12.01
CA ILE A 420 -15.84 22.82 11.04
C ILE A 420 -17.36 22.98 11.06
N PHE A 421 -17.85 24.22 11.08
CA PHE A 421 -19.25 24.50 10.92
C PHE A 421 -19.69 24.42 9.46
N GLY A 422 -20.82 23.76 9.22
CA GLY A 422 -21.46 23.68 7.92
C GLY A 422 -21.30 22.35 7.18
N PHE A 423 -21.94 22.29 6.05
CA PHE A 423 -21.87 21.16 5.12
C PHE A 423 -20.50 21.13 4.41
N LEU A 424 -19.89 19.97 4.36
CA LEU A 424 -18.66 19.76 3.57
C LEU A 424 -18.99 19.05 2.26
N THR A 425 -18.51 19.56 1.14
CA THR A 425 -18.72 18.99 -0.21
C THR A 425 -18.01 17.65 -0.40
N SER A 426 -17.12 17.29 0.51
CA SER A 426 -16.47 15.98 0.55
C SER A 426 -16.33 15.54 2.00
N LEU A 427 -16.71 14.31 2.30
CA LEU A 427 -16.35 13.66 3.54
C LEU A 427 -14.84 13.39 3.53
N ASN A 428 -14.11 14.08 4.37
CA ASN A 428 -12.67 13.87 4.53
C ASN A 428 -12.35 12.58 5.27
#